data_07d08d62c97a09291f4d79704b384ac7
#
_entry.id   07d08d62c97a09291f4d79704b384ac7
#
_cell.length_a   1.000
_cell.length_b   1.000
_cell.length_c   1.000
_cell.angle_alpha   90.00
_cell.angle_beta   90.00
_cell.angle_gamma   90.00
#
_symmetry.space_group_name_H-M   'P 1'
#
loop_
_entity.id
_entity.type
_entity.pdbx_description
1 polymer ?
#
loop_
_entity_poly.entity_id
_entity_poly.type
_entity_poly.pdbx_seq_one_letter_code
_entity_poly.pdbx_strand_id
1 'polypeptide(L)'
;RNYRPFVWPARYPRKAKLSQYENLLAPQIQADLDTGALEWDPTDDRFDNEDLIEREASMGRSNFMLQFQLDTSLSDAEKFPLKMADLVVTSVNPTKAPESVVWCSDPSNIIKELPTVGLPGDYFYSPMQLVGEWDDYDETICSVDPSGRGSDETTAAFISQRNGFLYLHEMRAYRDGYSDNTLLDILKGCKKYNATTLLIESNFGDGIVAELFKKHIQQTKQNIFIEETRANVRKEDRIIDSLEPVFNQHRLIVNRSVIEWDYASNKDEAPELRLMYMLFYQMSRMCREKGAVKHDDRLDALAQGVKYYTDALSINADRAIKQRELDEWNSMIEDFIEHPQSSANHLVFAMNRDQRDKARGLEGGKSTPTWV
;
A
#
# COMPACT_ATOMS: atom_id res chain seq x y z
N ARG A 1 42.65 12.45 0.26
CA ARG A 1 42.16 13.37 1.32
C ARG A 1 40.90 12.76 1.91
N ASN A 2 40.97 12.28 3.14
CA ASN A 2 39.80 11.72 3.84
C ASN A 2 38.98 12.90 4.42
N TYR A 3 37.94 13.32 3.71
CA TYR A 3 36.95 14.22 4.28
C TYR A 3 36.02 13.40 5.20
N ARG A 4 35.83 13.86 6.41
CA ARG A 4 34.83 13.31 7.33
C ARG A 4 33.68 14.33 7.38
N PRO A 5 32.49 13.99 6.87
CA PRO A 5 31.35 14.89 6.96
C PRO A 5 30.83 14.98 8.39
N PHE A 6 30.32 16.12 8.78
CA PHE A 6 29.59 16.31 10.03
C PHE A 6 28.26 16.97 9.74
N VAL A 7 27.27 16.59 10.51
CA VAL A 7 25.91 17.16 10.50
C VAL A 7 25.78 18.13 11.67
N TRP A 8 25.34 19.35 11.38
CA TRP A 8 25.07 20.38 12.38
C TRP A 8 23.63 20.86 12.25
N PRO A 9 22.67 20.26 12.99
CA PRO A 9 21.27 20.65 12.94
C PRO A 9 21.05 22.02 13.61
N ALA A 10 20.04 22.77 13.18
CA ALA A 10 19.74 24.09 13.72
C ALA A 10 19.22 24.07 15.17
N ARG A 11 18.65 22.95 15.60
CA ARG A 11 18.20 22.73 16.99
C ARG A 11 18.84 21.46 17.54
N TYR A 12 19.13 21.44 18.84
CA TYR A 12 19.63 20.22 19.49
C TYR A 12 18.66 19.07 19.27
N PRO A 13 19.13 17.94 18.71
CA PRO A 13 18.28 16.80 18.44
C PRO A 13 17.64 16.24 19.71
N ARG A 14 16.41 15.74 19.60
CA ARG A 14 15.78 14.98 20.68
C ARG A 14 16.50 13.65 20.87
N LYS A 15 16.69 13.22 22.11
CA LYS A 15 17.37 11.94 22.45
C LYS A 15 16.78 10.74 21.70
N ALA A 16 15.46 10.69 21.57
CA ALA A 16 14.77 9.63 20.84
C ALA A 16 15.11 9.57 19.33
N LYS A 17 15.66 10.67 18.77
CA LYS A 17 15.99 10.79 17.35
C LYS A 17 17.48 10.87 17.05
N LEU A 18 18.36 10.71 18.03
CA LEU A 18 19.81 10.77 17.84
C LEU A 18 20.32 9.69 16.86
N SER A 19 19.69 8.52 16.87
CA SER A 19 20.09 7.40 15.99
C SER A 19 19.96 7.70 14.49
N GLN A 20 19.09 8.64 14.09
CA GLN A 20 18.91 9.00 12.66
C GLN A 20 20.10 9.77 12.08
N TYR A 21 20.89 10.46 12.93
CA TYR A 21 22.12 11.14 12.51
C TYR A 21 23.31 10.18 12.45
N GLU A 22 23.11 8.91 12.82
CA GLU A 22 24.15 7.88 12.93
C GLU A 22 25.37 8.40 13.74
N ASN A 23 26.57 8.33 13.18
CA ASN A 23 27.79 8.85 13.81
C ASN A 23 28.28 10.14 13.12
N LEU A 24 27.37 10.84 12.43
CA LEU A 24 27.69 12.04 11.66
C LEU A 24 27.45 13.35 12.43
N LEU A 25 26.80 13.28 13.58
CA LEU A 25 26.55 14.47 14.39
C LEU A 25 27.86 15.17 14.76
N ALA A 26 27.90 16.51 14.62
CA ALA A 26 29.09 17.29 14.94
C ALA A 26 29.51 17.02 16.41
N PRO A 27 30.82 16.80 16.68
CA PRO A 27 31.29 16.48 18.03
C PRO A 27 30.91 17.50 19.10
N GLN A 28 30.82 18.78 18.72
CA GLN A 28 30.40 19.86 19.61
C GLN A 28 28.95 19.65 20.05
N ILE A 29 28.04 19.39 19.11
CA ILE A 29 26.63 19.13 19.41
C ILE A 29 26.48 17.94 20.37
N GLN A 30 27.26 16.88 20.14
CA GLN A 30 27.26 15.72 21.02
C GLN A 30 27.74 16.09 22.44
N ALA A 31 28.84 16.85 22.54
CA ALA A 31 29.36 17.29 23.80
C ALA A 31 28.39 18.20 24.58
N ASP A 32 27.71 19.10 23.89
CA ASP A 32 26.72 19.99 24.49
C ASP A 32 25.51 19.21 25.03
N LEU A 33 25.04 18.18 24.27
CA LEU A 33 23.97 17.27 24.72
C LEU A 33 24.41 16.47 25.97
N ASP A 34 25.65 16.00 26.01
CA ASP A 34 26.21 15.24 27.12
C ASP A 34 26.39 16.14 28.36
N THR A 35 26.62 17.44 28.19
CA THR A 35 26.75 18.44 29.26
C THR A 35 25.43 19.08 29.70
N GLY A 36 24.30 18.71 29.07
CA GLY A 36 22.97 19.08 29.52
C GLY A 36 22.28 20.16 28.66
N ALA A 37 22.70 20.37 27.41
CA ALA A 37 21.98 21.24 26.50
C ALA A 37 20.51 20.76 26.38
N LEU A 38 19.59 21.73 26.34
CA LEU A 38 18.16 21.42 26.27
C LEU A 38 17.78 20.93 24.86
N GLU A 39 17.04 19.85 24.83
CA GLU A 39 16.49 19.35 23.60
C GLU A 39 15.63 20.40 22.89
N TRP A 40 15.82 20.56 21.59
CA TRP A 40 15.07 21.48 20.75
C TRP A 40 15.43 22.96 20.88
N ASP A 41 16.41 23.31 21.69
CA ASP A 41 16.98 24.67 21.72
C ASP A 41 17.85 24.92 20.47
N PRO A 42 18.03 26.17 20.01
CA PRO A 42 18.96 26.51 18.95
C PRO A 42 20.39 26.08 19.28
N THR A 43 21.09 25.59 18.23
CA THR A 43 22.51 25.17 18.36
C THR A 43 23.49 26.26 17.97
N ASP A 44 23.02 27.41 17.46
CA ASP A 44 23.84 28.49 16.93
C ASP A 44 23.22 29.82 17.34
N ASP A 45 24.04 30.69 18.00
CA ASP A 45 23.64 32.02 18.48
C ASP A 45 23.18 32.98 17.35
N ARG A 46 23.41 32.63 16.09
CA ARG A 46 22.93 33.41 14.93
C ARG A 46 21.44 33.28 14.69
N PHE A 47 20.80 32.27 15.26
CA PHE A 47 19.38 31.99 15.11
C PHE A 47 18.78 31.77 16.50
N ASP A 48 17.89 32.64 16.92
CA ASP A 48 17.12 32.43 18.12
C ASP A 48 15.87 31.55 17.88
N ASN A 49 15.09 31.32 18.93
CA ASN A 49 13.89 30.53 18.85
C ASN A 49 12.81 31.15 17.94
N GLU A 50 12.71 32.46 17.92
CA GLU A 50 11.72 33.20 17.10
C GLU A 50 12.07 33.09 15.65
N ASP A 51 13.34 33.30 15.28
CA ASP A 51 13.85 33.10 13.91
C ASP A 51 13.56 31.70 13.38
N LEU A 52 13.81 30.66 14.18
CA LEU A 52 13.60 29.27 13.75
C LEU A 52 12.11 28.91 13.66
N ILE A 53 11.25 29.47 14.51
CA ILE A 53 9.79 29.30 14.44
C ILE A 53 9.24 29.99 13.20
N GLU A 54 9.69 31.21 12.89
CA GLU A 54 9.26 31.94 11.69
C GLU A 54 9.65 31.20 10.41
N ARG A 55 10.86 30.65 10.36
CA ARG A 55 11.32 29.82 9.22
C ARG A 55 10.51 28.56 9.08
N GLU A 56 10.23 27.84 10.18
CA GLU A 56 9.38 26.64 10.16
C GLU A 56 7.97 26.99 9.67
N ALA A 57 7.40 28.12 10.11
CA ALA A 57 6.09 28.58 9.67
C ALA A 57 6.06 28.98 8.20
N SER A 58 7.12 29.64 7.68
CA SER A 58 7.17 30.12 6.31
C SER A 58 7.40 29.03 5.26
N MET A 59 8.25 28.05 5.56
CA MET A 59 8.61 27.00 4.61
C MET A 59 7.89 25.67 4.83
N GLY A 60 7.15 25.54 5.93
CA GLY A 60 6.52 24.30 6.36
C GLY A 60 7.47 23.35 7.08
N ARG A 61 6.88 22.53 7.96
CA ARG A 61 7.63 21.66 8.87
C ARG A 61 8.55 20.65 8.15
N SER A 62 8.07 20.05 7.05
CA SER A 62 8.86 19.06 6.29
C SER A 62 10.14 19.67 5.71
N ASN A 63 10.02 20.83 5.07
CA ASN A 63 11.17 21.54 4.52
C ASN A 63 12.11 22.06 5.61
N PHE A 64 11.59 22.53 6.76
CA PHE A 64 12.40 22.95 7.89
C PHE A 64 13.20 21.76 8.45
N MET A 65 12.54 20.61 8.66
CA MET A 65 13.22 19.41 9.14
C MET A 65 14.33 18.95 8.18
N LEU A 66 14.08 19.01 6.88
CA LEU A 66 15.07 18.62 5.87
C LEU A 66 16.26 19.62 5.80
N GLN A 67 15.99 20.92 5.72
CA GLN A 67 17.01 21.93 5.39
C GLN A 67 17.74 22.49 6.62
N PHE A 68 17.04 22.64 7.73
CA PHE A 68 17.58 23.22 8.97
C PHE A 68 17.90 22.16 10.01
N GLN A 69 17.02 21.19 10.20
CA GLN A 69 17.25 20.13 11.18
C GLN A 69 18.10 18.99 10.60
N LEU A 70 18.29 18.97 9.27
CA LEU A 70 19.00 17.91 8.53
C LEU A 70 18.42 16.51 8.84
N ASP A 71 17.12 16.47 9.10
CA ASP A 71 16.32 15.29 9.38
C ASP A 71 15.49 14.95 8.13
N THR A 72 15.86 13.88 7.44
CA THR A 72 15.19 13.43 6.21
C THR A 72 13.92 12.63 6.49
N SER A 73 13.65 12.29 7.75
CA SER A 73 12.58 11.34 8.10
C SER A 73 11.19 11.76 7.65
N LEU A 74 10.86 13.07 7.69
CA LEU A 74 9.57 13.56 7.17
C LEU A 74 9.54 13.61 5.64
N SER A 75 10.63 14.04 5.02
CA SER A 75 10.77 14.05 3.56
C SER A 75 10.72 12.64 3.00
N ASP A 76 11.42 11.70 3.62
CA ASP A 76 11.39 10.29 3.23
C ASP A 76 10.00 9.67 3.45
N ALA A 77 9.30 10.03 4.54
CA ALA A 77 7.95 9.57 4.79
C ALA A 77 6.93 10.08 3.75
N GLU A 78 7.12 11.29 3.24
CA GLU A 78 6.30 11.86 2.15
C GLU A 78 6.70 11.28 0.79
N LYS A 79 8.02 11.08 0.57
CA LYS A 79 8.54 10.53 -0.67
C LYS A 79 8.20 9.06 -0.87
N PHE A 80 8.26 8.25 0.20
CA PHE A 80 8.02 6.81 0.20
C PHE A 80 6.70 6.48 0.93
N PRO A 81 5.57 6.46 0.21
CA PRO A 81 4.24 6.37 0.84
C PRO A 81 3.92 4.98 1.40
N LEU A 82 4.60 3.92 0.92
CA LEU A 82 4.32 2.55 1.31
C LEU A 82 5.17 2.16 2.53
N LYS A 83 4.57 2.13 3.73
CA LYS A 83 5.26 1.83 4.98
C LYS A 83 4.93 0.44 5.47
N MET A 84 5.91 -0.25 6.05
CA MET A 84 5.70 -1.55 6.70
C MET A 84 4.80 -1.42 7.93
N ALA A 85 4.86 -0.28 8.62
CA ALA A 85 4.04 0.02 9.78
C ALA A 85 2.53 0.06 9.48
N ASP A 86 2.16 0.27 8.22
CA ASP A 86 0.76 0.29 7.80
C ASP A 86 0.20 -1.11 7.50
N LEU A 87 1.07 -2.12 7.46
CA LEU A 87 0.69 -3.52 7.28
C LEU A 87 0.25 -4.14 8.62
N VAL A 88 -0.68 -5.07 8.53
CA VAL A 88 -1.07 -5.91 9.68
C VAL A 88 -0.50 -7.30 9.50
N VAL A 89 0.41 -7.71 10.39
CA VAL A 89 1.13 -8.98 10.25
C VAL A 89 0.65 -9.98 11.27
N THR A 90 0.17 -11.13 10.78
CA THR A 90 -0.29 -12.24 11.63
C THR A 90 -0.09 -13.59 10.94
N SER A 91 -0.38 -14.69 11.64
CA SER A 91 -0.50 -16.00 11.02
C SER A 91 -1.85 -16.08 10.31
N VAL A 92 -1.84 -16.04 8.98
CA VAL A 92 -3.07 -16.09 8.16
C VAL A 92 -3.51 -17.53 7.98
N ASN A 93 -4.78 -17.81 8.30
CA ASN A 93 -5.36 -19.11 8.02
C ASN A 93 -5.60 -19.27 6.51
N PRO A 94 -5.28 -20.44 5.90
CA PRO A 94 -5.37 -20.61 4.45
C PRO A 94 -6.80 -20.60 3.87
N THR A 95 -7.83 -20.80 4.68
CA THR A 95 -9.22 -20.94 4.22
C THR A 95 -10.20 -20.00 4.89
N LYS A 96 -9.87 -19.47 6.06
CA LYS A 96 -10.80 -18.66 6.88
C LYS A 96 -10.17 -17.38 7.38
N ALA A 97 -11.01 -16.36 7.55
CA ALA A 97 -10.63 -15.10 8.19
C ALA A 97 -11.61 -14.70 9.30
N PRO A 98 -11.18 -13.88 10.27
CA PRO A 98 -12.08 -13.31 11.27
C PRO A 98 -13.03 -12.30 10.61
N GLU A 99 -14.11 -11.99 11.29
CA GLU A 99 -15.07 -10.97 10.84
C GLU A 99 -14.42 -9.60 10.69
N SER A 100 -13.52 -9.23 11.63
CA SER A 100 -12.82 -7.95 11.60
C SER A 100 -11.41 -8.05 12.20
N VAL A 101 -10.54 -7.15 11.77
CA VAL A 101 -9.16 -7.00 12.25
C VAL A 101 -8.99 -5.60 12.79
N VAL A 102 -8.62 -5.48 14.06
CA VAL A 102 -8.37 -4.19 14.72
C VAL A 102 -6.88 -3.94 14.78
N TRP A 103 -6.45 -2.81 14.23
CA TRP A 103 -5.06 -2.35 14.24
C TRP A 103 -4.88 -1.14 15.17
N CYS A 104 -3.72 -1.03 15.79
CA CYS A 104 -3.29 0.20 16.44
C CYS A 104 -1.76 0.31 16.42
N SER A 105 -1.25 1.54 16.49
CA SER A 105 0.18 1.88 16.47
C SER A 105 0.84 1.75 17.84
N ASP A 106 0.31 0.93 18.76
CA ASP A 106 0.90 0.73 20.06
C ASP A 106 2.26 0.02 19.96
N PRO A 107 3.33 0.50 20.60
CA PRO A 107 4.64 -0.12 20.58
C PRO A 107 4.68 -1.58 21.06
N SER A 108 3.70 -2.02 21.87
CA SER A 108 3.57 -3.41 22.32
C SER A 108 3.22 -4.37 21.19
N ASN A 109 2.62 -3.86 20.10
CA ASN A 109 2.26 -4.65 18.92
C ASN A 109 3.41 -4.75 17.88
N ILE A 110 4.56 -4.12 18.12
CA ILE A 110 5.73 -4.25 17.24
C ILE A 110 6.27 -5.68 17.32
N ILE A 111 6.42 -6.30 16.15
CA ILE A 111 6.98 -7.65 16.01
C ILE A 111 8.50 -7.54 15.88
N LYS A 112 9.20 -7.62 17.01
CA LYS A 112 10.66 -7.40 17.07
C LYS A 112 11.49 -8.52 16.46
N GLU A 113 10.90 -9.72 16.35
CA GLU A 113 11.59 -10.90 15.84
C GLU A 113 11.67 -10.94 14.31
N LEU A 114 10.85 -10.16 13.62
CA LEU A 114 10.89 -10.10 12.17
C LEU A 114 11.96 -9.11 11.70
N PRO A 115 12.75 -9.51 10.70
CA PRO A 115 13.71 -8.61 10.09
C PRO A 115 12.98 -7.50 9.31
N THR A 116 13.46 -6.27 9.43
CA THR A 116 12.96 -5.14 8.65
C THR A 116 14.02 -4.63 7.68
N VAL A 117 13.62 -4.28 6.48
CA VAL A 117 14.46 -3.65 5.44
C VAL A 117 13.95 -2.25 5.09
N GLY A 118 13.01 -1.74 5.88
CA GLY A 118 12.39 -0.45 5.73
C GLY A 118 13.30 0.73 6.06
N LEU A 119 12.69 1.91 6.10
CA LEU A 119 13.33 3.10 6.62
C LEU A 119 13.54 2.98 8.14
N PRO A 120 14.50 3.69 8.72
CA PRO A 120 14.71 3.67 10.16
C PRO A 120 13.41 3.99 10.93
N GLY A 121 13.03 3.11 11.85
CA GLY A 121 11.80 3.27 12.64
C GLY A 121 10.53 2.70 12.00
N ASP A 122 10.64 2.10 10.81
CA ASP A 122 9.53 1.42 10.15
C ASP A 122 9.52 -0.07 10.54
N TYR A 123 8.54 -0.48 11.34
CA TYR A 123 8.42 -1.82 11.90
C TYR A 123 7.12 -2.48 11.50
N PHE A 124 7.08 -3.82 11.54
CA PHE A 124 5.85 -4.59 11.38
C PHE A 124 5.06 -4.63 12.69
N TYR A 125 3.73 -4.51 12.57
CA TYR A 125 2.81 -4.55 13.68
C TYR A 125 1.88 -5.77 13.60
N SER A 126 1.67 -6.43 14.74
CA SER A 126 0.60 -7.41 14.89
C SER A 126 -0.75 -6.70 15.03
N PRO A 127 -1.88 -7.37 14.71
CA PRO A 127 -3.19 -6.82 15.04
C PRO A 127 -3.33 -6.67 16.56
N MET A 128 -4.01 -5.62 16.99
CA MET A 128 -4.40 -5.46 18.39
C MET A 128 -5.38 -6.56 18.79
N GLN A 129 -6.33 -6.87 17.91
CA GLN A 129 -7.35 -7.90 18.13
C GLN A 129 -7.89 -8.45 16.81
N LEU A 130 -8.20 -9.74 16.79
CA LEU A 130 -9.01 -10.40 15.77
C LEU A 130 -10.41 -10.61 16.35
N VAL A 131 -11.43 -10.05 15.71
CA VAL A 131 -12.80 -9.97 16.25
C VAL A 131 -13.76 -10.82 15.42
N GLY A 132 -14.75 -11.41 16.10
CA GLY A 132 -15.85 -12.13 15.49
C GLY A 132 -15.53 -13.58 15.13
N GLU A 133 -16.49 -14.22 14.48
CA GLU A 133 -16.36 -15.60 14.05
C GLU A 133 -15.46 -15.72 12.79
N TRP A 134 -14.83 -16.88 12.66
CA TRP A 134 -14.00 -17.18 11.50
C TRP A 134 -14.83 -17.90 10.44
N ASP A 135 -14.81 -17.37 9.23
CA ASP A 135 -15.59 -17.88 8.11
C ASP A 135 -14.75 -17.91 6.84
N ASP A 136 -15.24 -18.58 5.80
CA ASP A 136 -14.53 -18.75 4.54
C ASP A 136 -14.28 -17.39 3.85
N TYR A 137 -13.21 -17.28 3.07
CA TYR A 137 -12.95 -16.10 2.25
C TYR A 137 -14.03 -15.92 1.19
N ASP A 138 -14.36 -14.66 0.89
CA ASP A 138 -15.34 -14.32 -0.14
C ASP A 138 -14.80 -14.69 -1.53
N GLU A 139 -13.51 -14.42 -1.76
CA GLU A 139 -12.78 -14.77 -2.98
C GLU A 139 -11.30 -14.93 -2.70
N THR A 140 -10.63 -15.78 -3.50
CA THR A 140 -9.17 -15.91 -3.51
C THR A 140 -8.67 -15.86 -4.96
N ILE A 141 -7.66 -15.05 -5.19
CA ILE A 141 -7.00 -14.91 -6.50
C ILE A 141 -5.51 -15.24 -6.40
N CYS A 142 -4.94 -15.57 -7.55
CA CYS A 142 -3.50 -15.56 -7.75
C CYS A 142 -3.15 -14.49 -8.78
N SER A 143 -2.38 -13.50 -8.40
CA SER A 143 -1.89 -12.45 -9.29
C SER A 143 -0.48 -12.78 -9.75
N VAL A 144 -0.25 -12.81 -11.05
CA VAL A 144 1.02 -13.20 -11.67
C VAL A 144 1.55 -12.07 -12.52
N ASP A 145 2.78 -11.64 -12.21
CA ASP A 145 3.61 -10.79 -13.08
C ASP A 145 4.63 -11.70 -13.80
N PRO A 146 4.40 -12.01 -15.08
CA PRO A 146 5.28 -12.91 -15.82
C PRO A 146 6.50 -12.16 -16.34
N SER A 147 7.70 -12.68 -16.10
CA SER A 147 8.92 -12.20 -16.73
C SER A 147 9.40 -13.17 -17.82
N GLY A 148 10.18 -12.63 -18.75
CA GLY A 148 10.86 -13.43 -19.74
C GLY A 148 12.18 -14.02 -19.22
N ARG A 149 13.13 -14.17 -20.13
CA ARG A 149 14.51 -14.53 -19.79
C ARG A 149 15.28 -13.25 -19.47
N GLY A 150 15.86 -13.17 -18.28
CA GLY A 150 16.62 -12.00 -17.86
C GLY A 150 16.90 -12.01 -16.37
N SER A 151 17.05 -10.81 -15.81
CA SER A 151 17.26 -10.58 -14.37
C SER A 151 15.96 -10.45 -13.59
N ASP A 152 14.83 -10.28 -14.29
CA ASP A 152 13.52 -10.08 -13.67
C ASP A 152 12.89 -11.43 -13.28
N GLU A 153 12.12 -11.42 -12.19
CA GLU A 153 11.48 -12.63 -11.67
C GLU A 153 10.04 -12.76 -12.22
N THR A 154 9.62 -14.00 -12.56
CA THR A 154 8.19 -14.29 -12.62
C THR A 154 7.68 -14.43 -11.22
N THR A 155 6.69 -13.63 -10.85
CA THR A 155 6.20 -13.57 -9.46
C THR A 155 4.72 -13.90 -9.38
N ALA A 156 4.31 -14.49 -8.25
CA ALA A 156 2.92 -14.85 -7.99
C ALA A 156 2.53 -14.49 -6.56
N ALA A 157 1.48 -13.70 -6.39
CA ALA A 157 0.89 -13.32 -5.11
C ALA A 157 -0.46 -14.01 -4.92
N PHE A 158 -0.63 -14.73 -3.80
CA PHE A 158 -1.88 -15.39 -3.43
C PHE A 158 -2.62 -14.54 -2.41
N ILE A 159 -3.75 -13.97 -2.82
CA ILE A 159 -4.49 -12.98 -2.04
C ILE A 159 -5.94 -13.40 -1.91
N SER A 160 -6.47 -13.36 -0.70
CA SER A 160 -7.90 -13.55 -0.41
C SER A 160 -8.53 -12.26 0.09
N GLN A 161 -9.85 -12.15 -0.10
CA GLN A 161 -10.62 -11.02 0.38
C GLN A 161 -11.73 -11.51 1.31
N ARG A 162 -11.94 -10.79 2.41
CA ARG A 162 -13.14 -10.94 3.28
C ARG A 162 -13.44 -9.62 4.00
N ASN A 163 -14.72 -9.23 4.00
CA ASN A 163 -15.22 -8.02 4.70
C ASN A 163 -14.37 -6.76 4.41
N GLY A 164 -13.83 -6.67 3.18
CA GLY A 164 -13.00 -5.57 2.75
C GLY A 164 -11.55 -5.61 3.24
N PHE A 165 -11.12 -6.60 4.02
CA PHE A 165 -9.72 -6.88 4.30
C PHE A 165 -9.14 -7.80 3.22
N LEU A 166 -7.87 -7.58 2.91
CA LEU A 166 -7.08 -8.37 1.95
C LEU A 166 -6.03 -9.16 2.70
N TYR A 167 -5.90 -10.45 2.41
CA TYR A 167 -5.03 -11.38 3.09
C TYR A 167 -3.99 -11.92 2.13
N LEU A 168 -2.73 -11.48 2.26
CA LEU A 168 -1.60 -12.02 1.49
C LEU A 168 -1.10 -13.31 2.16
N HIS A 169 -1.42 -14.44 1.57
CA HIS A 169 -1.07 -15.77 2.08
C HIS A 169 0.36 -16.19 1.81
N GLU A 170 0.78 -16.00 0.56
CA GLU A 170 2.07 -16.47 0.05
C GLU A 170 2.49 -15.60 -1.14
N MET A 171 3.78 -15.41 -1.27
CA MET A 171 4.43 -14.85 -2.46
C MET A 171 5.41 -15.88 -2.99
N ARG A 172 5.50 -16.01 -4.30
CA ARG A 172 6.50 -16.85 -4.98
C ARG A 172 7.22 -16.05 -6.04
N ALA A 173 8.49 -16.37 -6.26
CA ALA A 173 9.31 -15.74 -7.27
C ALA A 173 10.20 -16.78 -7.95
N TYR A 174 10.32 -16.69 -9.28
CA TYR A 174 11.03 -17.64 -10.11
C TYR A 174 11.91 -16.92 -11.13
N ARG A 175 13.13 -17.41 -11.33
CA ARG A 175 14.09 -16.84 -12.28
C ARG A 175 14.18 -17.60 -13.59
N ASP A 176 13.48 -18.70 -13.71
CA ASP A 176 13.39 -19.51 -14.95
C ASP A 176 12.23 -19.06 -15.86
N GLY A 177 11.72 -17.85 -15.60
CA GLY A 177 10.61 -17.26 -16.36
C GLY A 177 9.33 -18.05 -16.19
N TYR A 178 8.64 -18.31 -17.30
CA TYR A 178 7.39 -19.08 -17.35
C TYR A 178 7.61 -20.53 -17.82
N SER A 179 8.61 -21.20 -17.25
CA SER A 179 8.83 -22.62 -17.51
C SER A 179 7.63 -23.48 -17.07
N ASP A 180 7.48 -24.67 -17.64
CA ASP A 180 6.39 -25.60 -17.25
C ASP A 180 6.41 -25.87 -15.74
N ASN A 181 7.60 -25.94 -15.12
CA ASN A 181 7.73 -26.15 -13.69
C ASN A 181 7.20 -24.96 -12.89
N THR A 182 7.54 -23.74 -13.30
CA THR A 182 7.03 -22.51 -12.72
C THR A 182 5.51 -22.45 -12.78
N LEU A 183 4.93 -22.67 -13.96
CA LEU A 183 3.49 -22.62 -14.15
C LEU A 183 2.76 -23.69 -13.31
N LEU A 184 3.27 -24.92 -13.29
CA LEU A 184 2.71 -25.99 -12.47
C LEU A 184 2.82 -25.72 -10.97
N ASP A 185 3.91 -25.09 -10.53
CA ASP A 185 4.07 -24.74 -9.13
C ASP A 185 3.12 -23.62 -8.71
N ILE A 186 2.92 -22.60 -9.54
CA ILE A 186 1.89 -21.57 -9.33
C ILE A 186 0.50 -22.22 -9.22
N LEU A 187 0.14 -23.14 -10.11
CA LEU A 187 -1.14 -23.85 -10.05
C LEU A 187 -1.30 -24.75 -8.81
N LYS A 188 -0.21 -25.29 -8.26
CA LYS A 188 -0.26 -25.96 -6.93
C LYS A 188 -0.60 -24.95 -5.82
N GLY A 189 -0.08 -23.72 -5.89
CA GLY A 189 -0.45 -22.64 -4.99
C GLY A 189 -1.92 -22.26 -5.11
N CYS A 190 -2.43 -22.13 -6.33
CA CYS A 190 -3.86 -21.89 -6.57
C CYS A 190 -4.73 -22.96 -5.93
N LYS A 191 -4.35 -24.24 -6.07
CA LYS A 191 -5.06 -25.34 -5.42
C LYS A 191 -4.97 -25.28 -3.88
N LYS A 192 -3.81 -24.93 -3.35
CA LYS A 192 -3.57 -24.82 -1.88
C LYS A 192 -4.49 -23.80 -1.23
N TYR A 193 -4.72 -22.67 -1.89
CA TYR A 193 -5.50 -21.55 -1.36
C TYR A 193 -6.89 -21.45 -1.98
N ASN A 194 -7.33 -22.44 -2.74
CA ASN A 194 -8.63 -22.44 -3.44
C ASN A 194 -8.82 -21.21 -4.34
N ALA A 195 -7.76 -20.74 -4.99
CA ALA A 195 -7.86 -19.60 -5.90
C ALA A 195 -8.76 -19.91 -7.09
N THR A 196 -9.76 -19.08 -7.31
CA THR A 196 -10.74 -19.20 -8.39
C THR A 196 -10.35 -18.41 -9.63
N THR A 197 -9.53 -17.38 -9.45
CA THR A 197 -9.11 -16.48 -10.52
C THR A 197 -7.58 -16.37 -10.56
N LEU A 198 -7.03 -16.44 -11.77
CA LEU A 198 -5.62 -16.22 -12.08
C LEU A 198 -5.52 -14.93 -12.88
N LEU A 199 -5.00 -13.88 -12.28
CA LEU A 199 -4.72 -12.60 -12.95
C LEU A 199 -3.35 -12.67 -13.60
N ILE A 200 -3.24 -12.29 -14.86
CA ILE A 200 -1.98 -12.29 -15.60
C ILE A 200 -1.80 -10.93 -16.26
N GLU A 201 -0.65 -10.28 -16.06
CA GLU A 201 -0.32 -9.08 -16.82
C GLU A 201 0.03 -9.46 -18.26
N SER A 202 -0.79 -8.97 -19.23
CA SER A 202 -0.67 -9.31 -20.64
C SER A 202 0.28 -8.41 -21.43
N ASN A 203 0.94 -7.44 -20.79
CA ASN A 203 1.91 -6.56 -21.45
C ASN A 203 3.14 -7.34 -21.95
N PHE A 204 3.38 -8.53 -21.43
CA PHE A 204 4.46 -9.42 -21.84
C PHE A 204 3.93 -10.59 -22.69
N GLY A 205 4.43 -10.67 -23.94
CA GLY A 205 4.23 -11.85 -24.81
C GLY A 205 2.83 -12.01 -25.41
N ASP A 206 2.02 -10.94 -25.52
CA ASP A 206 0.72 -10.94 -26.24
C ASP A 206 -0.19 -12.13 -25.89
N GLY A 207 -0.32 -12.48 -24.60
CA GLY A 207 -1.20 -13.55 -24.13
C GLY A 207 -0.59 -14.96 -24.18
N ILE A 208 0.66 -15.15 -24.59
CA ILE A 208 1.31 -16.48 -24.65
C ILE A 208 1.29 -17.16 -23.27
N VAL A 209 1.57 -16.41 -22.20
CA VAL A 209 1.61 -16.96 -20.83
C VAL A 209 0.23 -17.44 -20.40
N ALA A 210 -0.83 -16.72 -20.74
CA ALA A 210 -2.21 -17.12 -20.48
C ALA A 210 -2.57 -18.43 -21.22
N GLU A 211 -2.16 -18.58 -22.47
CA GLU A 211 -2.38 -19.83 -23.23
C GLU A 211 -1.62 -21.02 -22.64
N LEU A 212 -0.40 -20.81 -22.15
CA LEU A 212 0.35 -21.86 -21.46
C LEU A 212 -0.35 -22.27 -20.15
N PHE A 213 -0.84 -21.33 -19.36
CA PHE A 213 -1.64 -21.64 -18.18
C PHE A 213 -2.92 -22.38 -18.50
N LYS A 214 -3.68 -22.00 -19.56
CA LYS A 214 -4.88 -22.71 -20.00
C LYS A 214 -4.60 -24.19 -20.27
N LYS A 215 -3.49 -24.51 -20.96
CA LYS A 215 -3.07 -25.89 -21.22
C LYS A 215 -2.84 -26.66 -19.93
N HIS A 216 -2.11 -26.09 -18.96
CA HIS A 216 -1.81 -26.75 -17.68
C HIS A 216 -3.05 -26.87 -16.78
N ILE A 217 -3.95 -25.87 -16.76
CA ILE A 217 -5.23 -25.90 -16.04
C ILE A 217 -6.07 -27.08 -16.55
N GLN A 218 -6.17 -27.28 -17.89
CA GLN A 218 -6.88 -28.41 -18.47
C GLN A 218 -6.27 -29.76 -18.08
N GLN A 219 -4.92 -29.85 -18.06
CA GLN A 219 -4.21 -31.06 -17.67
C GLN A 219 -4.42 -31.41 -16.19
N THR A 220 -4.41 -30.41 -15.34
CA THR A 220 -4.57 -30.56 -13.87
C THR A 220 -6.03 -30.59 -13.43
N LYS A 221 -6.97 -30.40 -14.37
CA LYS A 221 -8.43 -30.37 -14.13
C LYS A 221 -8.84 -29.40 -13.01
N GLN A 222 -8.17 -28.26 -12.92
CA GLN A 222 -8.52 -27.21 -11.98
C GLN A 222 -9.60 -26.30 -12.59
N ASN A 223 -10.49 -25.77 -11.74
CA ASN A 223 -11.50 -24.80 -12.16
C ASN A 223 -11.01 -23.39 -11.80
N ILE A 224 -10.15 -22.83 -12.65
CA ILE A 224 -9.56 -21.50 -12.45
C ILE A 224 -9.89 -20.65 -13.69
N PHE A 225 -10.47 -19.48 -13.45
CA PHE A 225 -10.70 -18.48 -14.48
C PHE A 225 -9.39 -17.68 -14.71
N ILE A 226 -9.05 -17.42 -15.96
CA ILE A 226 -7.90 -16.55 -16.30
C ILE A 226 -8.44 -15.21 -16.72
N GLU A 227 -7.95 -14.16 -16.04
CA GLU A 227 -8.21 -12.78 -16.38
C GLU A 227 -6.90 -12.10 -16.77
N GLU A 228 -6.87 -11.53 -17.97
CA GLU A 228 -5.74 -10.78 -18.48
C GLU A 228 -5.92 -9.29 -18.16
N THR A 229 -4.94 -8.70 -17.52
CA THR A 229 -4.93 -7.26 -17.19
C THR A 229 -3.95 -6.52 -18.08
N ARG A 230 -4.28 -5.28 -18.43
CA ARG A 230 -3.40 -4.37 -19.18
C ARG A 230 -3.16 -3.10 -18.42
N ALA A 231 -1.91 -2.71 -18.29
CA ALA A 231 -1.53 -1.46 -17.68
C ALA A 231 -1.35 -0.37 -18.75
N ASN A 232 -2.09 0.73 -18.62
CA ASN A 232 -1.99 1.91 -19.49
C ASN A 232 -1.43 3.14 -18.74
N VAL A 233 -1.10 2.99 -17.46
CA VAL A 233 -0.60 4.03 -16.57
C VAL A 233 0.85 3.71 -16.22
N ARG A 234 1.63 4.73 -15.88
CA ARG A 234 3.02 4.56 -15.45
C ARG A 234 3.09 3.61 -14.24
N LYS A 235 4.05 2.69 -14.25
CA LYS A 235 4.14 1.56 -13.31
C LYS A 235 4.20 2.03 -11.85
N GLU A 236 5.07 3.00 -11.55
CA GLU A 236 5.24 3.51 -10.19
C GLU A 236 3.96 4.15 -9.64
N ASP A 237 3.27 4.95 -10.46
CA ASP A 237 2.00 5.57 -10.06
C ASP A 237 0.92 4.51 -9.83
N ARG A 238 0.83 3.51 -10.72
CA ARG A 238 -0.12 2.40 -10.61
C ARG A 238 0.08 1.62 -9.31
N ILE A 239 1.32 1.29 -8.98
CA ILE A 239 1.66 0.55 -7.76
C ILE A 239 1.25 1.36 -6.52
N ILE A 240 1.67 2.63 -6.46
CA ILE A 240 1.36 3.50 -5.31
C ILE A 240 -0.14 3.72 -5.19
N ASP A 241 -0.82 4.11 -6.26
CA ASP A 241 -2.26 4.41 -6.24
C ASP A 241 -3.12 3.19 -5.88
N SER A 242 -2.62 1.97 -6.15
CA SER A 242 -3.30 0.73 -5.76
C SER A 242 -3.07 0.35 -4.30
N LEU A 243 -1.85 0.52 -3.79
CA LEU A 243 -1.45 0.02 -2.47
C LEU A 243 -1.66 1.05 -1.35
N GLU A 244 -1.31 2.32 -1.59
CA GLU A 244 -1.33 3.37 -0.56
C GLU A 244 -2.68 3.51 0.15
N PRO A 245 -3.85 3.52 -0.53
CA PRO A 245 -5.14 3.60 0.14
C PRO A 245 -5.44 2.41 1.07
N VAL A 246 -5.04 1.20 0.66
CA VAL A 246 -5.25 -0.02 1.44
C VAL A 246 -4.32 -0.07 2.65
N PHE A 247 -3.08 0.41 2.51
CA PHE A 247 -2.11 0.53 3.60
C PHE A 247 -2.56 1.56 4.63
N ASN A 248 -2.91 2.77 4.20
CA ASN A 248 -3.37 3.84 5.10
C ASN A 248 -4.64 3.46 5.89
N GLN A 249 -5.42 2.50 5.39
CA GLN A 249 -6.59 1.95 6.08
C GLN A 249 -6.26 0.68 6.88
N HIS A 250 -5.01 0.22 6.91
CA HIS A 250 -4.57 -1.01 7.57
C HIS A 250 -5.37 -2.25 7.16
N ARG A 251 -5.71 -2.34 5.86
CA ARG A 251 -6.57 -3.39 5.31
C ARG A 251 -5.79 -4.52 4.64
N LEU A 252 -4.47 -4.41 4.49
CA LEU A 252 -3.63 -5.50 3.99
C LEU A 252 -3.07 -6.29 5.18
N ILE A 253 -3.57 -7.51 5.32
CA ILE A 253 -3.12 -8.49 6.30
C ILE A 253 -2.07 -9.38 5.63
N VAL A 254 -0.85 -9.39 6.16
CA VAL A 254 0.26 -10.16 5.60
C VAL A 254 0.56 -11.36 6.48
N ASN A 255 0.62 -12.53 5.87
CA ASN A 255 1.06 -13.72 6.58
C ASN A 255 2.53 -13.58 7.00
N ARG A 256 2.82 -13.80 8.28
CA ARG A 256 4.17 -13.78 8.84
C ARG A 256 5.18 -14.57 7.99
N SER A 257 4.77 -15.72 7.47
CA SER A 257 5.61 -16.55 6.61
C SER A 257 6.06 -15.89 5.31
N VAL A 258 5.32 -14.90 4.80
CA VAL A 258 5.72 -14.13 3.60
C VAL A 258 6.95 -13.29 3.90
N ILE A 259 6.99 -12.65 5.07
CA ILE A 259 8.13 -11.81 5.48
C ILE A 259 9.38 -12.69 5.70
N GLU A 260 9.21 -13.82 6.40
CA GLU A 260 10.28 -14.78 6.66
C GLU A 260 10.83 -15.37 5.35
N TRP A 261 9.94 -15.72 4.42
CA TRP A 261 10.30 -16.20 3.08
C TRP A 261 11.02 -15.12 2.25
N ASP A 262 10.49 -13.91 2.21
CA ASP A 262 11.07 -12.80 1.44
C ASP A 262 12.51 -12.53 1.87
N TYR A 263 12.75 -12.49 3.17
CA TYR A 263 14.09 -12.33 3.74
C TYR A 263 15.02 -13.52 3.45
N ALA A 264 14.47 -14.73 3.42
CA ALA A 264 15.24 -15.96 3.19
C ALA A 264 15.49 -16.25 1.70
N SER A 265 14.59 -15.82 0.81
CA SER A 265 14.54 -16.22 -0.61
C SER A 265 15.77 -15.81 -1.42
N ASN A 266 16.50 -14.79 -0.98
CA ASN A 266 17.64 -14.23 -1.70
C ASN A 266 18.97 -14.43 -0.94
N LYS A 267 19.06 -15.40 -0.02
CA LYS A 267 20.28 -15.63 0.78
C LYS A 267 21.51 -16.00 -0.06
N ASP A 268 21.27 -16.65 -1.18
CA ASP A 268 22.33 -17.11 -2.10
C ASP A 268 22.82 -16.02 -3.05
N GLU A 269 22.14 -14.86 -3.06
CA GLU A 269 22.56 -13.71 -3.86
C GLU A 269 23.70 -12.93 -3.21
N ALA A 270 24.47 -12.24 -4.06
CA ALA A 270 25.47 -11.29 -3.58
C ALA A 270 24.82 -10.24 -2.66
N PRO A 271 25.46 -9.84 -1.56
CA PRO A 271 24.85 -8.92 -0.57
C PRO A 271 24.28 -7.63 -1.18
N GLU A 272 24.94 -7.09 -2.21
CA GLU A 272 24.54 -5.87 -2.89
C GLU A 272 23.26 -6.03 -3.72
N LEU A 273 22.97 -7.24 -4.20
CA LEU A 273 21.82 -7.56 -5.02
C LEU A 273 20.64 -8.09 -4.20
N ARG A 274 20.93 -8.69 -3.04
CA ARG A 274 19.94 -9.37 -2.20
C ARG A 274 18.72 -8.52 -1.90
N LEU A 275 18.93 -7.28 -1.48
CA LEU A 275 17.85 -6.36 -1.11
C LEU A 275 16.94 -6.02 -2.27
N MET A 276 17.48 -5.87 -3.48
CA MET A 276 16.72 -5.40 -4.65
C MET A 276 15.58 -6.36 -5.06
N TYR A 277 15.73 -7.66 -4.72
CA TYR A 277 14.71 -8.68 -5.01
C TYR A 277 13.72 -8.88 -3.87
N MET A 278 13.87 -8.20 -2.73
CA MET A 278 12.96 -8.36 -1.60
C MET A 278 11.72 -7.49 -1.77
N LEU A 279 10.53 -8.08 -1.62
CA LEU A 279 9.23 -7.39 -1.68
C LEU A 279 9.20 -6.16 -0.75
N PHE A 280 9.60 -6.35 0.51
CA PHE A 280 9.52 -5.28 1.51
C PHE A 280 10.57 -4.19 1.30
N TYR A 281 11.70 -4.48 0.66
CA TYR A 281 12.63 -3.46 0.20
C TYR A 281 12.06 -2.68 -0.99
N GLN A 282 11.53 -3.36 -2.00
CA GLN A 282 10.86 -2.74 -3.15
C GLN A 282 9.75 -1.80 -2.67
N MET A 283 8.92 -2.27 -1.73
CA MET A 283 7.84 -1.50 -1.09
C MET A 283 8.37 -0.23 -0.42
N SER A 284 9.34 -0.35 0.48
CA SER A 284 9.87 0.76 1.27
C SER A 284 10.66 1.81 0.47
N ARG A 285 11.02 1.50 -0.77
CA ARG A 285 11.77 2.39 -1.68
C ARG A 285 10.96 2.83 -2.89
N MET A 286 9.72 2.37 -3.02
CA MET A 286 8.82 2.79 -4.10
C MET A 286 8.41 4.26 -3.90
N CYS A 287 8.60 5.05 -4.93
CA CYS A 287 8.15 6.45 -4.98
C CYS A 287 7.71 6.80 -6.41
N ARG A 288 7.10 7.99 -6.59
CA ARG A 288 6.57 8.43 -7.89
C ARG A 288 7.66 8.86 -8.90
N GLU A 289 8.93 8.66 -8.59
CA GLU A 289 10.02 8.92 -9.51
C GLU A 289 10.23 7.72 -10.45
N LYS A 290 10.47 7.97 -11.74
CA LYS A 290 10.70 6.90 -12.71
C LYS A 290 11.94 6.08 -12.35
N GLY A 291 11.80 4.76 -12.27
CA GLY A 291 12.89 3.85 -11.92
C GLY A 291 13.28 3.94 -10.43
N ALA A 292 12.32 4.23 -9.56
CA ALA A 292 12.53 4.31 -8.11
C ALA A 292 13.20 3.07 -7.52
N VAL A 293 12.85 1.89 -8.02
CA VAL A 293 13.48 0.61 -7.68
C VAL A 293 13.95 -0.09 -8.96
N LYS A 294 15.01 -0.88 -8.85
CA LYS A 294 15.61 -1.58 -10.00
C LYS A 294 14.79 -2.80 -10.41
N HIS A 295 14.30 -3.55 -9.44
CA HIS A 295 13.40 -4.68 -9.61
C HIS A 295 12.16 -4.39 -8.77
N ASP A 296 10.99 -4.53 -9.35
CA ASP A 296 9.70 -4.24 -8.73
C ASP A 296 8.68 -5.38 -8.93
N ASP A 297 9.12 -6.50 -9.50
CA ASP A 297 8.28 -7.61 -9.95
C ASP A 297 7.38 -8.16 -8.82
N ARG A 298 7.95 -8.34 -7.59
CA ARG A 298 7.17 -8.83 -6.44
C ARG A 298 6.11 -7.82 -6.00
N LEU A 299 6.48 -6.55 -5.99
CA LEU A 299 5.59 -5.47 -5.60
C LEU A 299 4.49 -5.25 -6.64
N ASP A 300 4.82 -5.41 -7.93
CA ASP A 300 3.87 -5.27 -9.02
C ASP A 300 2.82 -6.38 -9.01
N ALA A 301 3.20 -7.64 -8.82
CA ALA A 301 2.26 -8.74 -8.66
C ALA A 301 1.30 -8.51 -7.47
N LEU A 302 1.81 -7.98 -6.33
CA LEU A 302 0.97 -7.61 -5.19
C LEU A 302 0.01 -6.48 -5.55
N ALA A 303 0.52 -5.40 -6.16
CA ALA A 303 -0.28 -4.23 -6.51
C ALA A 303 -1.40 -4.56 -7.50
N GLN A 304 -1.12 -5.42 -8.49
CA GLN A 304 -2.12 -5.90 -9.44
C GLN A 304 -3.25 -6.66 -8.73
N GLY A 305 -2.92 -7.55 -7.81
CA GLY A 305 -3.93 -8.31 -7.06
C GLY A 305 -4.74 -7.43 -6.10
N VAL A 306 -4.11 -6.46 -5.43
CA VAL A 306 -4.81 -5.48 -4.60
C VAL A 306 -5.73 -4.60 -5.44
N LYS A 307 -5.27 -4.15 -6.61
CA LYS A 307 -6.07 -3.34 -7.54
C LYS A 307 -7.33 -4.06 -7.98
N TYR A 308 -7.25 -5.35 -8.32
CA TYR A 308 -8.41 -6.15 -8.69
C TYR A 308 -9.53 -6.05 -7.65
N TYR A 309 -9.20 -6.24 -6.37
CA TYR A 309 -10.18 -6.16 -5.29
C TYR A 309 -10.69 -4.74 -5.03
N THR A 310 -9.82 -3.73 -5.10
CA THR A 310 -10.23 -2.34 -4.89
C THR A 310 -11.15 -1.84 -6.00
N ASP A 311 -10.91 -2.21 -7.24
CA ASP A 311 -11.79 -1.91 -8.37
C ASP A 311 -13.16 -2.62 -8.22
N ALA A 312 -13.17 -3.89 -7.83
CA ALA A 312 -14.42 -4.63 -7.57
C ALA A 312 -15.23 -4.04 -6.41
N LEU A 313 -14.57 -3.63 -5.32
CA LEU A 313 -15.23 -2.99 -4.19
C LEU A 313 -15.80 -1.61 -4.54
N SER A 314 -15.13 -0.82 -5.36
CA SER A 314 -15.63 0.48 -5.82
C SER A 314 -16.89 0.32 -6.68
N ILE A 315 -16.89 -0.64 -7.61
CA ILE A 315 -18.07 -0.95 -8.45
C ILE A 315 -19.26 -1.39 -7.58
N ASN A 316 -19.02 -2.20 -6.56
CA ASN A 316 -20.06 -2.66 -5.65
C ASN A 316 -20.61 -1.51 -4.78
N ALA A 317 -19.75 -0.61 -4.32
CA ALA A 317 -20.15 0.57 -3.58
C ALA A 317 -21.03 1.50 -4.43
N ASP A 318 -20.64 1.76 -5.67
CA ASP A 318 -21.44 2.58 -6.62
C ASP A 318 -22.79 1.94 -6.93
N ARG A 319 -22.83 0.61 -7.07
CA ARG A 319 -24.12 -0.12 -7.25
C ARG A 319 -24.99 -0.02 -6.01
N ALA A 320 -24.42 -0.15 -4.81
CA ALA A 320 -25.15 -0.03 -3.55
C ALA A 320 -25.71 1.39 -3.35
N ILE A 321 -24.96 2.43 -3.71
CA ILE A 321 -25.43 3.83 -3.68
C ILE A 321 -26.60 4.01 -4.63
N LYS A 322 -26.46 3.57 -5.89
CA LYS A 322 -27.55 3.66 -6.88
C LYS A 322 -28.79 2.88 -6.46
N GLN A 323 -28.61 1.71 -5.84
CA GLN A 323 -29.74 0.92 -5.33
C GLN A 323 -30.45 1.65 -4.19
N ARG A 324 -29.72 2.25 -3.23
CA ARG A 324 -30.31 3.05 -2.16
C ARG A 324 -31.10 4.24 -2.70
N GLU A 325 -30.51 4.96 -3.65
CA GLU A 325 -31.20 6.09 -4.31
C GLU A 325 -32.51 5.63 -4.99
N LEU A 326 -32.49 4.45 -5.63
CA LEU A 326 -33.67 3.85 -6.24
C LEU A 326 -34.72 3.42 -5.21
N ASP A 327 -34.28 2.82 -4.11
CA ASP A 327 -35.14 2.37 -3.02
C ASP A 327 -35.79 3.58 -2.30
N GLU A 328 -35.01 4.65 -2.05
CA GLU A 328 -35.51 5.90 -1.51
C GLU A 328 -36.57 6.55 -2.45
N TRP A 329 -36.27 6.53 -3.76
CA TRP A 329 -37.21 7.05 -4.77
C TRP A 329 -38.48 6.23 -4.83
N ASN A 330 -38.40 4.90 -4.82
CA ASN A 330 -39.58 4.02 -4.80
C ASN A 330 -40.39 4.21 -3.53
N SER A 331 -39.75 4.34 -2.36
CA SER A 331 -40.44 4.64 -1.10
C SER A 331 -41.16 5.96 -1.12
N MET A 332 -40.59 7.03 -1.74
CA MET A 332 -41.26 8.31 -1.93
C MET A 332 -42.47 8.21 -2.87
N ILE A 333 -42.38 7.38 -3.91
CA ILE A 333 -43.50 7.14 -4.81
C ILE A 333 -44.63 6.38 -4.10
N GLU A 334 -44.30 5.34 -3.32
CA GLU A 334 -45.29 4.59 -2.55
C GLU A 334 -45.99 5.48 -1.52
N ASP A 335 -45.28 6.31 -0.78
CA ASP A 335 -45.85 7.27 0.17
C ASP A 335 -46.75 8.30 -0.53
N PHE A 336 -46.37 8.74 -1.75
CA PHE A 336 -47.19 9.62 -2.57
C PHE A 336 -48.51 8.95 -3.02
N ILE A 337 -48.44 7.65 -3.36
CA ILE A 337 -49.63 6.89 -3.78
C ILE A 337 -50.57 6.68 -2.59
N GLU A 338 -50.01 6.35 -1.42
CA GLU A 338 -50.80 6.10 -0.20
C GLU A 338 -51.36 7.41 0.42
N HIS A 339 -50.57 8.49 0.36
CA HIS A 339 -50.89 9.78 0.99
C HIS A 339 -50.74 10.98 0.06
N PRO A 340 -51.54 11.11 -1.02
CA PRO A 340 -51.33 12.09 -2.08
C PRO A 340 -51.37 13.56 -1.63
N GLN A 341 -52.10 13.89 -0.55
CA GLN A 341 -52.22 15.27 -0.08
C GLN A 341 -51.11 15.72 0.87
N SER A 342 -50.47 14.81 1.58
CA SER A 342 -49.35 15.12 2.50
C SER A 342 -47.99 15.05 1.84
N SER A 343 -47.83 14.19 0.85
CA SER A 343 -46.55 13.88 0.22
C SER A 343 -46.22 14.75 -0.98
N ALA A 344 -47.22 15.47 -1.54
CA ALA A 344 -46.99 16.40 -2.67
C ALA A 344 -45.96 17.49 -2.37
N ASN A 345 -45.91 17.98 -1.14
CA ASN A 345 -44.92 18.98 -0.71
C ASN A 345 -43.51 18.40 -0.64
N HIS A 346 -43.35 17.11 -0.28
CA HIS A 346 -42.07 16.42 -0.22
C HIS A 346 -41.49 16.15 -1.61
N LEU A 347 -42.33 15.73 -2.58
CA LEU A 347 -41.93 15.53 -3.97
C LEU A 347 -41.52 16.84 -4.66
N VAL A 348 -42.28 17.93 -4.45
CA VAL A 348 -41.92 19.25 -4.96
C VAL A 348 -40.62 19.77 -4.34
N PHE A 349 -40.36 19.46 -3.06
CA PHE A 349 -39.11 19.83 -2.39
C PHE A 349 -37.91 19.02 -2.93
N ALA A 350 -38.07 17.72 -3.20
CA ALA A 350 -37.06 16.87 -3.80
C ALA A 350 -36.74 17.30 -5.25
N MET A 351 -37.77 17.57 -6.07
CA MET A 351 -37.57 18.08 -7.43
C MET A 351 -36.89 19.46 -7.45
N ASN A 352 -37.24 20.35 -6.51
CA ASN A 352 -36.60 21.65 -6.37
C ASN A 352 -35.14 21.54 -5.90
N ARG A 353 -34.77 20.49 -5.14
CA ARG A 353 -33.41 20.22 -4.73
C ARG A 353 -32.55 19.82 -5.93
N ASP A 354 -33.02 18.91 -6.76
CA ASP A 354 -32.38 18.49 -8.00
C ASP A 354 -32.16 19.66 -8.99
N GLN A 355 -33.17 20.56 -9.13
CA GLN A 355 -33.01 21.78 -9.91
C GLN A 355 -32.03 22.78 -9.27
N ARG A 356 -31.96 22.88 -7.95
CA ARG A 356 -30.97 23.72 -7.24
C ARG A 356 -29.56 23.20 -7.39
N ASP A 357 -29.37 21.89 -7.35
CA ASP A 357 -28.05 21.26 -7.48
C ASP A 357 -27.57 21.37 -8.95
N LYS A 358 -28.49 21.27 -9.94
CA LYS A 358 -28.21 21.61 -11.34
C LYS A 358 -27.84 23.09 -11.54
N ALA A 359 -28.55 24.00 -10.90
CA ALA A 359 -28.25 25.43 -10.97
C ALA A 359 -26.96 25.84 -10.25
N ARG A 360 -26.47 25.03 -9.30
CA ARG A 360 -25.18 25.23 -8.58
C ARG A 360 -23.98 24.61 -9.28
N GLY A 361 -24.16 23.97 -10.46
CA GLY A 361 -23.10 23.33 -11.19
C GLY A 361 -22.50 22.08 -10.50
N LEU A 362 -23.26 21.46 -9.59
CA LEU A 362 -22.90 20.25 -8.86
C LEU A 362 -23.19 18.97 -9.67
N GLU A 363 -23.67 19.08 -10.90
CA GLU A 363 -23.64 17.97 -11.85
C GLU A 363 -22.19 17.81 -12.36
N GLY A 364 -21.64 16.67 -12.08
CA GLY A 364 -20.26 16.30 -12.35
C GLY A 364 -19.78 16.64 -13.75
N GLY A 365 -18.65 17.28 -13.82
CA GLY A 365 -17.83 17.28 -15.01
C GLY A 365 -17.38 18.66 -15.48
N LYS A 366 -16.10 18.91 -15.33
CA LYS A 366 -15.26 19.85 -16.09
C LYS A 366 -15.53 21.35 -15.86
N SER A 367 -15.03 21.87 -14.78
CA SER A 367 -14.61 23.26 -14.74
C SER A 367 -13.08 23.34 -14.91
N THR A 368 -12.62 23.68 -16.11
CA THR A 368 -11.30 24.27 -16.31
C THR A 368 -11.30 25.63 -15.63
N PRO A 369 -10.38 25.95 -14.72
CA PRO A 369 -10.23 27.32 -14.22
C PRO A 369 -9.52 28.13 -15.32
N THR A 370 -10.25 29.07 -15.94
CA THR A 370 -9.63 30.21 -16.64
C THR A 370 -9.28 31.26 -15.59
N TRP A 371 -7.98 31.39 -15.30
CA TRP A 371 -7.45 32.56 -14.65
C TRP A 371 -7.14 33.62 -15.72
N VAL A 372 -7.74 34.78 -15.60
CA VAL A 372 -7.26 36.06 -16.16
C VAL A 372 -6.50 36.79 -15.08
#